data_67af2b6768a7f577822995f25ac7b39a
#
_entry.id   67af2b6768a7f577822995f25ac7b39a
#
_cell.length_a   1.000
_cell.length_b   1.000
_cell.length_c   1.000
_cell.angle_alpha   90.00
_cell.angle_beta   90.00
_cell.angle_gamma   90.00
#
_symmetry.space_group_name_H-M   'P 1'
#
loop_
_entity.id
_entity.type
_entity.pdbx_description
1 polymer ?
#
loop_
_entity_poly.entity_id
_entity_poly.type
_entity_poly.pdbx_seq_one_letter_code
_entity_poly.pdbx_strand_id
1 'polypeptide(L)'
;MSEKQYDLVVLGGGTAGYVAAIRASQFGKKVAIVERQLLGGTCLHKGCIPTKSLLKSAEVFQTVKQAAMFGVDVKDANVNFENMLARKEDIINQMYQGVKHLMQHNHIDIYNGTGRILGTSIFSPQSGTISVEYEDGESDLLPNQFVLIATGSSPAELPFLSFDHDKILSSDDILSLKTLPSSIGIIGGGVIGMEFASLMIDLGVDVTVIEAGERILPTESKQASQLLKKSLSARGVKFYEGIKLSENDINVNEDGVTFEISSDIIKVDKVLLSIGRKPNTSDIGLNNTKIKLSTSGHILTNEFQQTEDKHIYAAGDCIGKLQLAHVGSKEGVVAVDHMFEGNPIPVNYNMMPKCIYSQLEIASIGLNIEQAKAEGMKVKSFKVPFKAIGKAVIDSHDANEGYSEMVIDQSTEEIVGINMIGPHVTELINEASLLQFMNGSAIELGLTTHAHPSISEVLMELGLKAESRAIHV
;
A
#
# COMPACT_ATOMS: atom_id res chain seq x y z
N MET A 1 -22.33 17.70 34.00
CA MET A 1 -21.53 16.51 33.64
C MET A 1 -20.08 16.96 33.49
N SER A 2 -19.10 16.33 34.15
CA SER A 2 -17.70 16.71 33.95
C SER A 2 -17.38 16.39 32.47
N GLU A 3 -16.97 17.40 31.71
CA GLU A 3 -16.50 17.20 30.35
C GLU A 3 -15.41 16.12 30.35
N LYS A 4 -15.57 15.07 29.55
CA LYS A 4 -14.57 14.05 29.40
C LYS A 4 -13.35 14.71 28.72
N GLN A 5 -12.26 14.88 29.43
CA GLN A 5 -11.00 15.37 28.89
C GLN A 5 -10.13 14.17 28.46
N TYR A 6 -9.50 14.25 27.30
CA TYR A 6 -8.61 13.23 26.72
C TYR A 6 -7.16 13.72 26.71
N ASP A 7 -6.22 12.78 26.87
CA ASP A 7 -4.81 13.06 26.61
C ASP A 7 -4.54 13.11 25.11
N LEU A 8 -5.22 12.25 24.33
CA LEU A 8 -5.12 12.20 22.87
C LEU A 8 -6.49 11.98 22.24
N VAL A 9 -6.81 12.78 21.21
CA VAL A 9 -7.90 12.50 20.28
C VAL A 9 -7.31 12.22 18.89
N VAL A 10 -7.69 11.09 18.31
CA VAL A 10 -7.27 10.67 16.98
C VAL A 10 -8.39 10.90 15.98
N LEU A 11 -8.12 11.62 14.91
CA LEU A 11 -9.03 11.82 13.78
C LEU A 11 -8.73 10.78 12.68
N GLY A 12 -9.60 9.79 12.56
CA GLY A 12 -9.48 8.68 11.63
C GLY A 12 -9.00 7.39 12.29
N GLY A 13 -9.78 6.33 12.13
CA GLY A 13 -9.55 5.00 12.70
C GLY A 13 -8.87 4.02 11.76
N GLY A 14 -8.15 4.49 10.73
CA GLY A 14 -7.31 3.67 9.85
C GLY A 14 -6.07 3.13 10.57
N THR A 15 -5.19 2.42 9.83
CA THR A 15 -4.00 1.75 10.40
C THR A 15 -3.09 2.70 11.18
N ALA A 16 -2.88 3.92 10.72
CA ALA A 16 -2.12 4.92 11.46
C ALA A 16 -2.83 5.31 12.77
N GLY A 17 -4.14 5.54 12.70
CA GLY A 17 -4.92 6.05 13.84
C GLY A 17 -5.14 5.02 14.94
N TYR A 18 -5.65 3.83 14.61
CA TYR A 18 -5.94 2.84 15.65
C TYR A 18 -4.66 2.30 16.32
N VAL A 19 -3.57 2.16 15.57
CA VAL A 19 -2.27 1.73 16.12
C VAL A 19 -1.72 2.80 17.07
N ALA A 20 -1.78 4.07 16.68
CA ALA A 20 -1.40 5.19 17.55
C ALA A 20 -2.24 5.24 18.83
N ALA A 21 -3.56 5.04 18.72
CA ALA A 21 -4.45 5.03 19.86
C ALA A 21 -4.10 3.93 20.87
N ILE A 22 -3.81 2.71 20.38
CA ILE A 22 -3.34 1.60 21.21
C ILE A 22 -2.01 1.96 21.88
N ARG A 23 -1.06 2.52 21.11
CA ARG A 23 0.24 2.91 21.65
C ARG A 23 0.10 3.94 22.77
N ALA A 24 -0.76 4.95 22.61
CA ALA A 24 -1.03 5.93 23.67
C ALA A 24 -1.69 5.31 24.91
N SER A 25 -2.62 4.38 24.72
CA SER A 25 -3.21 3.62 25.83
C SER A 25 -2.16 2.81 26.61
N GLN A 26 -1.14 2.26 25.97
CA GLN A 26 -0.03 1.55 26.62
C GLN A 26 0.79 2.48 27.56
N PHE A 27 0.76 3.79 27.34
CA PHE A 27 1.30 4.80 28.26
C PHE A 27 0.31 5.20 29.36
N GLY A 28 -0.82 4.49 29.52
CA GLY A 28 -1.85 4.81 30.49
C GLY A 28 -2.66 6.08 30.16
N LYS A 29 -2.62 6.52 28.88
CA LYS A 29 -3.30 7.74 28.43
C LYS A 29 -4.76 7.49 28.12
N LYS A 30 -5.61 8.50 28.37
CA LYS A 30 -7.01 8.47 28.02
C LYS A 30 -7.18 8.92 26.57
N VAL A 31 -7.66 8.00 25.73
CA VAL A 31 -7.68 8.16 24.26
C VAL A 31 -9.08 8.06 23.71
N ALA A 32 -9.38 8.92 22.72
CA ALA A 32 -10.56 8.80 21.87
C ALA A 32 -10.16 8.72 20.39
N ILE A 33 -10.93 7.94 19.62
CA ILE A 33 -10.88 7.92 18.15
C ILE A 33 -12.20 8.47 17.63
N VAL A 34 -12.12 9.38 16.65
CA VAL A 34 -13.26 9.84 15.86
C VAL A 34 -13.14 9.22 14.47
N GLU A 35 -14.10 8.39 14.09
CA GLU A 35 -14.13 7.72 12.79
C GLU A 35 -15.53 7.88 12.17
N ARG A 36 -15.56 8.36 10.92
CA ARG A 36 -16.83 8.58 10.20
C ARG A 36 -17.39 7.34 9.50
N GLN A 37 -16.56 6.31 9.32
CA GLN A 37 -16.95 5.04 8.68
C GLN A 37 -16.68 3.88 9.64
N LEU A 38 -15.81 2.94 9.24
CA LEU A 38 -15.47 1.77 10.02
C LEU A 38 -14.00 1.80 10.45
N LEU A 39 -13.72 1.38 11.67
CA LEU A 39 -12.35 1.18 12.16
C LEU A 39 -11.57 0.20 11.28
N GLY A 40 -10.29 0.48 11.06
CA GLY A 40 -9.43 -0.28 10.16
C GLY A 40 -9.12 0.47 8.86
N GLY A 41 -9.99 1.43 8.49
CA GLY A 41 -9.80 2.34 7.36
C GLY A 41 -9.66 1.65 6.00
N THR A 42 -9.03 2.34 5.05
CA THR A 42 -8.89 1.87 3.66
C THR A 42 -8.24 0.51 3.57
N CYS A 43 -7.14 0.26 4.28
CA CYS A 43 -6.41 -1.00 4.19
C CYS A 43 -7.29 -2.22 4.50
N LEU A 44 -8.08 -2.16 5.56
CA LEU A 44 -8.93 -3.26 5.99
C LEU A 44 -10.17 -3.45 5.10
N HIS A 45 -10.83 -2.35 4.71
CA HIS A 45 -12.15 -2.43 4.07
C HIS A 45 -12.12 -2.27 2.56
N LYS A 46 -11.15 -1.50 2.01
CA LYS A 46 -11.16 -1.00 0.62
C LYS A 46 -9.79 -1.05 -0.05
N GLY A 47 -8.83 -1.80 0.49
CA GLY A 47 -7.45 -1.81 0.00
C GLY A 47 -6.77 -3.16 0.17
N CYS A 48 -5.79 -3.22 1.08
CA CYS A 48 -4.89 -4.36 1.23
C CYS A 48 -5.61 -5.69 1.41
N ILE A 49 -6.47 -5.78 2.40
CA ILE A 49 -7.10 -7.05 2.81
C ILE A 49 -8.05 -7.59 1.74
N PRO A 50 -9.05 -6.83 1.24
CA PRO A 50 -9.92 -7.32 0.18
C PRO A 50 -9.17 -7.67 -1.10
N THR A 51 -8.22 -6.84 -1.54
CA THR A 51 -7.44 -7.09 -2.76
C THR A 51 -6.63 -8.38 -2.64
N LYS A 52 -5.88 -8.57 -1.54
CA LYS A 52 -5.06 -9.78 -1.33
C LYS A 52 -5.92 -11.03 -1.13
N SER A 53 -7.11 -10.91 -0.56
CA SER A 53 -8.07 -12.01 -0.51
C SER A 53 -8.52 -12.47 -1.91
N LEU A 54 -8.82 -11.52 -2.81
CA LEU A 54 -9.21 -11.84 -4.19
C LEU A 54 -8.04 -12.36 -5.01
N LEU A 55 -6.85 -11.75 -4.89
CA LEU A 55 -5.62 -12.24 -5.53
C LEU A 55 -5.30 -13.68 -5.13
N LYS A 56 -5.44 -14.03 -3.84
CA LYS A 56 -5.23 -15.41 -3.39
C LYS A 56 -6.25 -16.39 -3.99
N SER A 57 -7.49 -15.98 -4.16
CA SER A 57 -8.49 -16.82 -4.83
C SER A 57 -8.18 -17.01 -6.32
N ALA A 58 -7.71 -15.96 -7.00
CA ALA A 58 -7.28 -16.03 -8.40
C ALA A 58 -6.02 -16.90 -8.55
N GLU A 59 -5.05 -16.80 -7.65
CA GLU A 59 -3.86 -17.67 -7.59
C GLU A 59 -4.25 -19.14 -7.48
N VAL A 60 -5.17 -19.47 -6.56
CA VAL A 60 -5.68 -20.84 -6.40
C VAL A 60 -6.34 -21.32 -7.69
N PHE A 61 -7.13 -20.47 -8.35
CA PHE A 61 -7.76 -20.82 -9.63
C PHE A 61 -6.71 -21.11 -10.72
N GLN A 62 -5.68 -20.28 -10.83
CA GLN A 62 -4.59 -20.50 -11.79
C GLN A 62 -3.79 -21.78 -11.46
N THR A 63 -3.53 -22.04 -10.17
CA THR A 63 -2.89 -23.28 -9.71
C THR A 63 -3.69 -24.51 -10.15
N VAL A 64 -5.01 -24.49 -9.99
CA VAL A 64 -5.90 -25.57 -10.40
C VAL A 64 -5.89 -25.74 -11.94
N LYS A 65 -5.90 -24.64 -12.71
CA LYS A 65 -5.80 -24.70 -14.18
C LYS A 65 -4.48 -25.29 -14.66
N GLN A 66 -3.40 -25.08 -13.91
CA GLN A 66 -2.06 -25.56 -14.21
C GLN A 66 -1.72 -26.91 -13.51
N ALA A 67 -2.68 -27.52 -12.83
CA ALA A 67 -2.47 -28.72 -12.00
C ALA A 67 -1.81 -29.89 -12.77
N ALA A 68 -2.05 -30.01 -14.06
CA ALA A 68 -1.45 -31.05 -14.91
C ALA A 68 0.09 -30.99 -14.93
N MET A 69 0.69 -29.80 -14.74
CA MET A 69 2.16 -29.64 -14.64
C MET A 69 2.73 -30.31 -13.39
N PHE A 70 1.90 -30.47 -12.35
CA PHE A 70 2.24 -31.16 -11.10
C PHE A 70 1.79 -32.62 -11.10
N GLY A 71 1.33 -33.16 -12.25
CA GLY A 71 0.83 -34.52 -12.36
C GLY A 71 -0.57 -34.72 -11.75
N VAL A 72 -1.34 -33.65 -11.59
CA VAL A 72 -2.71 -33.68 -11.02
C VAL A 72 -3.72 -33.39 -12.13
N ASP A 73 -4.57 -34.37 -12.43
CA ASP A 73 -5.63 -34.24 -13.43
C ASP A 73 -6.86 -33.55 -12.81
N VAL A 74 -7.24 -32.40 -13.34
CA VAL A 74 -8.47 -31.67 -12.98
C VAL A 74 -9.34 -31.56 -14.23
N LYS A 75 -10.62 -31.97 -14.12
CA LYS A 75 -11.52 -31.96 -15.29
C LYS A 75 -11.96 -30.53 -15.60
N ASP A 76 -12.66 -29.86 -14.75
CA ASP A 76 -13.20 -28.53 -15.02
C ASP A 76 -12.96 -27.61 -13.82
N ALA A 77 -12.24 -26.53 -14.04
CA ALA A 77 -12.05 -25.49 -13.03
C ALA A 77 -12.85 -24.25 -13.45
N ASN A 78 -13.78 -23.81 -12.59
CA ASN A 78 -14.59 -22.63 -12.81
C ASN A 78 -14.51 -21.70 -11.59
N VAL A 79 -14.51 -20.41 -11.85
CA VAL A 79 -14.58 -19.40 -10.80
C VAL A 79 -16.05 -19.23 -10.38
N ASN A 80 -16.30 -19.39 -9.08
CA ASN A 80 -17.53 -18.91 -8.46
C ASN A 80 -17.24 -17.55 -7.81
N PHE A 81 -17.50 -16.48 -8.57
CA PHE A 81 -17.15 -15.12 -8.16
C PHE A 81 -17.95 -14.67 -6.93
N GLU A 82 -19.21 -15.08 -6.79
CA GLU A 82 -20.04 -14.80 -5.62
C GLU A 82 -19.40 -15.38 -4.32
N ASN A 83 -18.93 -16.63 -4.38
CA ASN A 83 -18.26 -17.25 -3.25
C ASN A 83 -16.88 -16.60 -2.95
N MET A 84 -16.17 -16.11 -3.97
CA MET A 84 -14.96 -15.32 -3.77
C MET A 84 -15.24 -14.02 -3.02
N LEU A 85 -16.32 -13.33 -3.38
CA LEU A 85 -16.77 -12.12 -2.68
C LEU A 85 -17.20 -12.43 -1.26
N ALA A 86 -17.99 -13.47 -1.03
CA ALA A 86 -18.41 -13.89 0.30
C ALA A 86 -17.19 -14.18 1.21
N ARG A 87 -16.21 -14.95 0.71
CA ARG A 87 -14.95 -15.21 1.43
C ARG A 87 -14.21 -13.92 1.77
N LYS A 88 -14.14 -12.98 0.85
CA LYS A 88 -13.51 -11.67 1.08
C LYS A 88 -14.21 -10.90 2.21
N GLU A 89 -15.55 -10.85 2.20
CA GLU A 89 -16.33 -10.19 3.25
C GLU A 89 -16.17 -10.87 4.62
N ASP A 90 -16.13 -12.19 4.67
CA ASP A 90 -15.89 -12.93 5.91
C ASP A 90 -14.53 -12.58 6.53
N ILE A 91 -13.47 -12.49 5.70
CA ILE A 91 -12.13 -12.10 6.14
C ILE A 91 -12.14 -10.67 6.68
N ILE A 92 -12.75 -9.73 5.94
CA ILE A 92 -12.85 -8.33 6.37
C ILE A 92 -13.58 -8.25 7.71
N ASN A 93 -14.73 -8.93 7.84
CA ASN A 93 -15.50 -8.91 9.07
C ASN A 93 -14.72 -9.52 10.25
N GLN A 94 -14.06 -10.65 10.05
CA GLN A 94 -13.21 -11.26 11.09
C GLN A 94 -12.14 -10.29 11.60
N MET A 95 -11.43 -9.63 10.69
CA MET A 95 -10.37 -8.67 11.05
C MET A 95 -10.96 -7.40 11.69
N TYR A 96 -12.10 -6.91 11.21
CA TYR A 96 -12.80 -5.78 11.81
C TYR A 96 -13.22 -6.04 13.27
N GLN A 97 -13.78 -7.23 13.55
CA GLN A 97 -14.08 -7.62 14.92
C GLN A 97 -12.82 -7.67 15.81
N GLY A 98 -11.69 -8.11 15.23
CA GLY A 98 -10.39 -8.04 15.89
C GLY A 98 -9.98 -6.62 16.28
N VAL A 99 -10.09 -5.66 15.36
CA VAL A 99 -9.79 -4.24 15.65
C VAL A 99 -10.71 -3.68 16.70
N LYS A 100 -12.02 -3.97 16.63
CA LYS A 100 -12.99 -3.55 17.68
C LYS A 100 -12.61 -4.11 19.06
N HIS A 101 -12.25 -5.38 19.11
CA HIS A 101 -11.82 -6.02 20.36
C HIS A 101 -10.56 -5.33 20.92
N LEU A 102 -9.58 -4.99 20.07
CA LEU A 102 -8.38 -4.26 20.50
C LEU A 102 -8.73 -2.88 21.08
N MET A 103 -9.69 -2.15 20.50
CA MET A 103 -10.12 -0.86 21.04
C MET A 103 -10.76 -1.04 22.44
N GLN A 104 -11.64 -2.01 22.59
CA GLN A 104 -12.30 -2.32 23.87
C GLN A 104 -11.29 -2.75 24.94
N HIS A 105 -10.36 -3.65 24.58
CA HIS A 105 -9.32 -4.14 25.49
C HIS A 105 -8.40 -3.01 26.00
N ASN A 106 -8.12 -2.03 25.15
CA ASN A 106 -7.28 -0.89 25.47
C ASN A 106 -8.09 0.32 26.00
N HIS A 107 -9.38 0.15 26.31
CA HIS A 107 -10.25 1.19 26.86
C HIS A 107 -10.27 2.51 26.04
N ILE A 108 -10.22 2.39 24.71
CA ILE A 108 -10.25 3.52 23.80
C ILE A 108 -11.72 3.86 23.50
N ASP A 109 -12.10 5.11 23.76
CA ASP A 109 -13.44 5.62 23.43
C ASP A 109 -13.55 5.83 21.90
N ILE A 110 -14.63 5.30 21.30
CA ILE A 110 -14.89 5.42 19.86
C ILE A 110 -16.09 6.34 19.63
N TYR A 111 -15.89 7.36 18.81
CA TYR A 111 -16.92 8.28 18.36
C TYR A 111 -17.17 8.08 16.86
N ASN A 112 -18.36 7.57 16.53
CA ASN A 112 -18.75 7.33 15.13
C ASN A 112 -19.36 8.59 14.55
N GLY A 113 -18.57 9.46 13.96
CA GLY A 113 -19.00 10.74 13.43
C GLY A 113 -17.90 11.48 12.67
N THR A 114 -18.23 12.66 12.16
CA THR A 114 -17.27 13.52 11.45
C THR A 114 -16.57 14.44 12.44
N GLY A 115 -15.25 14.24 12.59
CA GLY A 115 -14.42 15.07 13.46
C GLY A 115 -13.90 16.33 12.78
N ARG A 116 -13.94 17.47 13.48
CA ARG A 116 -13.36 18.75 13.04
C ARG A 116 -12.56 19.40 14.15
N ILE A 117 -11.43 20.00 13.80
CA ILE A 117 -10.57 20.75 14.70
C ILE A 117 -11.14 22.16 14.86
N LEU A 118 -11.43 22.54 16.10
CA LEU A 118 -11.90 23.88 16.45
C LEU A 118 -10.73 24.82 16.70
N GLY A 119 -10.94 26.09 16.42
CA GLY A 119 -10.02 27.18 16.75
C GLY A 119 -10.00 27.50 18.25
N THR A 120 -9.17 28.46 18.60
CA THR A 120 -9.12 29.02 19.97
C THR A 120 -10.44 29.66 20.38
N SER A 121 -10.83 29.48 21.63
CA SER A 121 -11.98 30.13 22.22
C SER A 121 -11.67 30.65 23.64
N ILE A 122 -12.57 31.43 24.24
CA ILE A 122 -12.41 31.87 25.63
C ILE A 122 -12.43 30.68 26.61
N PHE A 123 -13.04 29.56 26.25
CA PHE A 123 -13.11 28.34 27.04
C PHE A 123 -11.99 27.31 26.67
N SER A 124 -11.37 27.46 25.52
CA SER A 124 -10.23 26.66 25.05
C SER A 124 -9.22 27.60 24.38
N PRO A 125 -8.28 28.18 25.18
CA PRO A 125 -7.29 29.13 24.67
C PRO A 125 -6.32 28.53 23.64
N GLN A 126 -6.20 27.19 23.62
CA GLN A 126 -5.42 26.43 22.66
C GLN A 126 -6.34 25.89 21.58
N SER A 127 -5.96 26.00 20.31
CA SER A 127 -6.63 25.30 19.20
C SER A 127 -6.53 23.79 19.38
N GLY A 128 -7.44 23.01 18.77
CA GLY A 128 -7.30 21.56 18.78
C GLY A 128 -8.40 20.78 19.49
N THR A 129 -9.32 21.43 20.21
CA THR A 129 -10.55 20.75 20.65
C THR A 129 -11.25 20.15 19.43
N ILE A 130 -11.64 18.89 19.51
CA ILE A 130 -12.34 18.21 18.43
C ILE A 130 -13.84 18.32 18.64
N SER A 131 -14.56 18.79 17.62
CA SER A 131 -16.01 18.65 17.52
C SER A 131 -16.30 17.38 16.72
N VAL A 132 -17.17 16.54 17.24
CA VAL A 132 -17.72 15.37 16.53
C VAL A 132 -19.14 15.69 16.14
N GLU A 133 -19.44 15.62 14.85
CA GLU A 133 -20.77 15.80 14.29
C GLU A 133 -21.34 14.44 13.91
N TYR A 134 -22.54 14.11 14.40
CA TYR A 134 -23.23 12.86 14.15
C TYR A 134 -24.26 13.01 13.03
N GLU A 135 -24.71 11.86 12.47
CA GLU A 135 -25.71 11.83 11.38
C GLU A 135 -27.06 12.44 11.74
N ASP A 136 -27.44 12.42 13.03
CA ASP A 136 -28.68 13.03 13.55
C ASP A 136 -28.57 14.53 13.76
N GLY A 137 -27.41 15.14 13.52
CA GLY A 137 -27.13 16.56 13.69
C GLY A 137 -26.73 16.95 15.11
N GLU A 138 -26.67 16.00 16.06
CA GLU A 138 -26.08 16.26 17.37
C GLU A 138 -24.56 16.38 17.27
N SER A 139 -23.92 16.96 18.29
CA SER A 139 -22.48 17.11 18.33
C SER A 139 -21.92 17.01 19.73
N ASP A 140 -20.71 16.40 19.83
CA ASP A 140 -19.92 16.37 21.05
C ASP A 140 -18.66 17.22 20.91
N LEU A 141 -18.18 17.75 22.04
CA LEU A 141 -16.87 18.38 22.13
C LEU A 141 -15.91 17.48 22.90
N LEU A 142 -14.74 17.26 22.35
CA LEU A 142 -13.67 16.43 22.94
C LEU A 142 -12.45 17.31 23.26
N PRO A 143 -12.41 17.93 24.44
CA PRO A 143 -11.23 18.63 24.93
C PRO A 143 -10.07 17.64 25.08
N ASN A 144 -8.88 18.03 24.62
CA ASN A 144 -7.73 17.14 24.56
C ASN A 144 -6.41 17.89 24.79
N GLN A 145 -5.37 17.14 25.13
CA GLN A 145 -4.01 17.67 25.20
C GLN A 145 -3.31 17.62 23.84
N PHE A 146 -3.51 16.51 23.10
CA PHE A 146 -2.93 16.31 21.78
C PHE A 146 -3.99 15.84 20.78
N VAL A 147 -3.75 16.16 19.50
CA VAL A 147 -4.52 15.66 18.36
C VAL A 147 -3.57 14.89 17.42
N LEU A 148 -4.00 13.73 16.95
CA LEU A 148 -3.37 13.04 15.81
C LEU A 148 -4.34 13.04 14.64
N ILE A 149 -3.95 13.66 13.53
CA ILE A 149 -4.68 13.62 12.26
C ILE A 149 -4.23 12.38 11.48
N ALA A 150 -5.12 11.41 11.30
CA ALA A 150 -4.90 10.16 10.59
C ALA A 150 -6.03 9.90 9.57
N THR A 151 -6.48 10.95 8.89
CA THR A 151 -7.64 10.96 8.00
C THR A 151 -7.43 10.26 6.67
N GLY A 152 -6.18 9.88 6.36
CA GLY A 152 -5.85 9.07 5.20
C GLY A 152 -6.03 9.80 3.86
N SER A 153 -6.41 9.03 2.84
CA SER A 153 -6.56 9.49 1.46
C SER A 153 -7.77 8.85 0.77
N SER A 154 -8.15 9.40 -0.37
CA SER A 154 -9.21 8.89 -1.25
C SER A 154 -8.67 8.72 -2.67
N PRO A 155 -9.26 7.85 -3.54
CA PRO A 155 -8.89 7.73 -4.94
C PRO A 155 -8.93 9.08 -5.66
N ALA A 156 -7.98 9.31 -6.57
CA ALA A 156 -7.91 10.52 -7.36
C ALA A 156 -8.67 10.36 -8.68
N GLU A 157 -9.28 11.44 -9.16
CA GLU A 157 -9.97 11.54 -10.44
C GLU A 157 -9.15 12.35 -11.45
N LEU A 158 -9.40 12.14 -12.74
CA LEU A 158 -8.93 13.07 -13.77
C LEU A 158 -9.86 14.29 -13.82
N PRO A 159 -9.38 15.46 -14.19
CA PRO A 159 -10.22 16.68 -14.25
C PRO A 159 -11.42 16.56 -15.19
N PHE A 160 -11.33 15.65 -16.17
CA PHE A 160 -12.35 15.43 -17.20
C PHE A 160 -13.02 14.05 -17.10
N LEU A 161 -12.67 13.22 -16.11
CA LEU A 161 -13.22 11.88 -15.93
C LEU A 161 -13.39 11.58 -14.43
N SER A 162 -14.64 11.71 -13.97
CA SER A 162 -15.02 11.39 -12.59
C SER A 162 -15.56 9.97 -12.47
N PHE A 163 -15.58 9.46 -11.24
CA PHE A 163 -16.23 8.17 -10.95
C PHE A 163 -17.74 8.29 -11.11
N ASP A 164 -18.33 7.41 -11.90
CA ASP A 164 -19.78 7.21 -11.96
C ASP A 164 -20.23 5.98 -11.14
N HIS A 165 -19.23 5.25 -10.56
CA HIS A 165 -19.41 4.05 -9.73
C HIS A 165 -20.10 2.87 -10.47
N ASP A 166 -20.25 2.97 -11.78
CA ASP A 166 -20.77 1.90 -12.65
C ASP A 166 -19.76 1.54 -13.74
N LYS A 167 -19.44 2.46 -14.65
CA LYS A 167 -18.50 2.23 -15.75
C LYS A 167 -17.10 2.74 -15.43
N ILE A 168 -17.02 3.88 -14.76
CA ILE A 168 -15.75 4.47 -14.30
C ILE A 168 -15.62 4.21 -12.80
N LEU A 169 -14.80 3.23 -12.48
CA LEU A 169 -14.63 2.69 -11.14
C LEU A 169 -13.40 3.27 -10.44
N SER A 170 -13.55 3.53 -9.15
CA SER A 170 -12.43 3.69 -8.23
C SER A 170 -11.87 2.34 -7.78
N SER A 171 -10.73 2.37 -7.06
CA SER A 171 -10.19 1.19 -6.38
C SER A 171 -11.11 0.63 -5.30
N ASP A 172 -12.05 1.43 -4.79
CA ASP A 172 -13.05 0.99 -3.81
C ASP A 172 -14.20 0.25 -4.52
N ASP A 173 -14.65 0.76 -5.66
CA ASP A 173 -15.78 0.22 -6.42
C ASP A 173 -15.47 -1.15 -7.02
N ILE A 174 -14.27 -1.33 -7.57
CA ILE A 174 -13.87 -2.60 -8.21
C ILE A 174 -13.90 -3.78 -7.23
N LEU A 175 -13.66 -3.52 -5.93
CA LEU A 175 -13.76 -4.52 -4.86
C LEU A 175 -15.21 -4.90 -4.52
N SER A 176 -16.17 -4.11 -4.98
CA SER A 176 -17.61 -4.27 -4.72
C SER A 176 -18.39 -4.76 -5.94
N LEU A 177 -17.70 -5.09 -7.04
CA LEU A 177 -18.33 -5.67 -8.23
C LEU A 177 -19.08 -6.96 -7.90
N LYS A 178 -20.30 -7.09 -8.36
CA LYS A 178 -21.11 -8.30 -8.16
C LYS A 178 -20.84 -9.37 -9.22
N THR A 179 -20.44 -8.93 -10.41
CA THR A 179 -20.10 -9.79 -11.57
C THR A 179 -18.81 -9.31 -12.21
N LEU A 180 -18.05 -10.24 -12.76
CA LEU A 180 -16.87 -9.88 -13.55
C LEU A 180 -17.31 -9.25 -14.89
N PRO A 181 -16.70 -8.14 -15.31
CA PRO A 181 -16.88 -7.63 -16.67
C PRO A 181 -16.19 -8.57 -17.67
N SER A 182 -16.59 -8.52 -18.95
CA SER A 182 -15.86 -9.26 -19.99
C SER A 182 -14.53 -8.58 -20.31
N SER A 183 -14.46 -7.25 -20.16
CA SER A 183 -13.29 -6.45 -20.45
C SER A 183 -13.16 -5.25 -19.52
N ILE A 184 -11.91 -4.87 -19.19
CA ILE A 184 -11.61 -3.72 -18.34
C ILE A 184 -10.43 -2.90 -18.88
N GLY A 185 -10.60 -1.58 -18.91
CA GLY A 185 -9.52 -0.62 -19.08
C GLY A 185 -8.97 -0.18 -17.73
N ILE A 186 -7.66 -0.15 -17.55
CA ILE A 186 -7.02 0.34 -16.32
C ILE A 186 -6.23 1.59 -16.69
N ILE A 187 -6.65 2.74 -16.20
CA ILE A 187 -5.93 4.00 -16.35
C ILE A 187 -5.01 4.20 -15.15
N GLY A 188 -3.70 4.12 -15.39
CA GLY A 188 -2.64 4.19 -14.39
C GLY A 188 -1.95 2.85 -14.15
N GLY A 189 -0.67 2.80 -14.52
CA GLY A 189 0.22 1.64 -14.38
C GLY A 189 0.97 1.59 -13.03
N GLY A 190 0.42 2.20 -11.99
CA GLY A 190 0.94 2.13 -10.62
C GLY A 190 0.64 0.81 -9.94
N VAL A 191 0.99 0.71 -8.65
CA VAL A 191 0.83 -0.53 -7.84
C VAL A 191 -0.59 -1.06 -7.89
N ILE A 192 -1.59 -0.20 -7.61
CA ILE A 192 -3.01 -0.57 -7.60
C ILE A 192 -3.43 -1.11 -8.98
N GLY A 193 -3.08 -0.38 -10.05
CA GLY A 193 -3.42 -0.79 -11.41
C GLY A 193 -2.82 -2.14 -11.78
N MET A 194 -1.57 -2.41 -11.39
CA MET A 194 -0.90 -3.68 -11.71
C MET A 194 -1.43 -4.87 -10.89
N GLU A 195 -1.78 -4.66 -9.62
CA GLU A 195 -2.43 -5.69 -8.81
C GLU A 195 -3.80 -6.08 -9.40
N PHE A 196 -4.62 -5.09 -9.79
CA PHE A 196 -5.90 -5.37 -10.45
C PHE A 196 -5.74 -5.93 -11.86
N ALA A 197 -4.73 -5.52 -12.63
CA ALA A 197 -4.43 -6.12 -13.93
C ALA A 197 -4.12 -7.63 -13.78
N SER A 198 -3.30 -7.99 -12.77
CA SER A 198 -3.01 -9.38 -12.46
C SER A 198 -4.25 -10.15 -12.02
N LEU A 199 -5.06 -9.58 -11.11
CA LEU A 199 -6.29 -10.18 -10.63
C LEU A 199 -7.28 -10.46 -11.78
N MET A 200 -7.55 -9.45 -12.61
CA MET A 200 -8.58 -9.53 -13.64
C MET A 200 -8.20 -10.49 -14.76
N ILE A 201 -6.94 -10.44 -15.23
CA ILE A 201 -6.49 -11.38 -16.27
C ILE A 201 -6.49 -12.83 -15.78
N ASP A 202 -6.17 -13.08 -14.50
CA ASP A 202 -6.22 -14.41 -13.89
C ASP A 202 -7.64 -14.97 -13.77
N LEU A 203 -8.63 -14.09 -13.66
CA LEU A 203 -10.05 -14.44 -13.65
C LEU A 203 -10.68 -14.52 -15.06
N GLY A 204 -9.89 -14.30 -16.10
CA GLY A 204 -10.33 -14.43 -17.51
C GLY A 204 -10.97 -13.19 -18.10
N VAL A 205 -10.77 -12.02 -17.49
CA VAL A 205 -11.21 -10.74 -18.02
C VAL A 205 -10.18 -10.20 -19.01
N ASP A 206 -10.61 -9.64 -20.14
CA ASP A 206 -9.73 -8.94 -21.08
C ASP A 206 -9.24 -7.62 -20.47
N VAL A 207 -7.93 -7.45 -20.31
CA VAL A 207 -7.33 -6.29 -19.62
C VAL A 207 -6.53 -5.43 -20.58
N THR A 208 -6.80 -4.12 -20.56
CA THR A 208 -5.99 -3.11 -21.24
C THR A 208 -5.52 -2.06 -20.23
N VAL A 209 -4.21 -1.83 -20.15
CA VAL A 209 -3.60 -0.83 -19.26
C VAL A 209 -3.14 0.36 -20.09
N ILE A 210 -3.51 1.56 -19.64
CA ILE A 210 -3.12 2.85 -20.24
C ILE A 210 -2.34 3.63 -19.18
N GLU A 211 -1.07 3.92 -19.47
CA GLU A 211 -0.17 4.61 -18.56
C GLU A 211 0.38 5.89 -19.21
N ALA A 212 0.30 7.01 -18.49
CA ALA A 212 0.77 8.31 -18.97
C ALA A 212 2.32 8.41 -18.97
N GLY A 213 2.96 7.72 -18.05
CA GLY A 213 4.42 7.64 -17.96
C GLY A 213 5.04 6.69 -19.01
N GLU A 214 6.36 6.78 -19.14
CA GLU A 214 7.11 5.95 -20.09
C GLU A 214 7.07 4.44 -19.79
N ARG A 215 6.68 4.05 -18.57
CA ARG A 215 6.59 2.66 -18.11
C ARG A 215 5.65 2.50 -16.92
N ILE A 216 5.14 1.30 -16.73
CA ILE A 216 4.46 0.91 -15.50
C ILE A 216 5.43 0.94 -14.30
N LEU A 217 4.91 1.04 -13.08
CA LEU A 217 5.67 1.01 -11.83
C LEU A 217 6.92 1.90 -11.85
N PRO A 218 6.79 3.20 -12.06
CA PRO A 218 7.94 4.10 -12.23
C PRO A 218 8.84 4.19 -10.98
N THR A 219 8.34 3.83 -9.82
CA THR A 219 9.09 3.81 -8.54
C THR A 219 9.97 2.59 -8.35
N GLU A 220 9.70 1.49 -9.07
CA GLU A 220 10.49 0.27 -9.03
C GLU A 220 11.62 0.29 -10.07
N SER A 221 12.55 -0.67 -9.99
CA SER A 221 13.63 -0.77 -10.98
C SER A 221 13.07 -0.96 -12.40
N LYS A 222 13.74 -0.41 -13.40
CA LYS A 222 13.35 -0.56 -14.81
C LYS A 222 13.23 -2.03 -15.21
N GLN A 223 14.14 -2.87 -14.72
CA GLN A 223 14.14 -4.29 -15.03
C GLN A 223 12.95 -5.02 -14.40
N ALA A 224 12.59 -4.72 -13.14
CA ALA A 224 11.41 -5.31 -12.49
C ALA A 224 10.12 -4.90 -13.21
N SER A 225 9.98 -3.60 -13.57
CA SER A 225 8.87 -3.10 -14.38
C SER A 225 8.74 -3.87 -15.72
N GLN A 226 9.84 -4.04 -16.44
CA GLN A 226 9.85 -4.76 -17.72
C GLN A 226 9.49 -6.24 -17.57
N LEU A 227 9.99 -6.91 -16.53
CA LEU A 227 9.67 -8.32 -16.28
C LEU A 227 8.19 -8.51 -15.93
N LEU A 228 7.63 -7.66 -15.05
CA LEU A 228 6.21 -7.73 -14.75
C LEU A 228 5.36 -7.46 -15.99
N LYS A 229 5.69 -6.43 -16.77
CA LYS A 229 5.00 -6.14 -18.03
C LYS A 229 5.04 -7.34 -18.98
N LYS A 230 6.21 -7.95 -19.14
CA LYS A 230 6.39 -9.15 -19.99
C LYS A 230 5.51 -10.31 -19.51
N SER A 231 5.51 -10.59 -18.20
CA SER A 231 4.68 -11.64 -17.59
C SER A 231 3.18 -11.39 -17.81
N LEU A 232 2.70 -10.17 -17.54
CA LEU A 232 1.30 -9.80 -17.75
C LEU A 232 0.91 -9.84 -19.24
N SER A 233 1.79 -9.37 -20.15
CA SER A 233 1.54 -9.41 -21.59
C SER A 233 1.48 -10.86 -22.12
N ALA A 234 2.30 -11.76 -21.60
CA ALA A 234 2.25 -13.18 -21.97
C ALA A 234 0.92 -13.85 -21.57
N ARG A 235 0.24 -13.30 -20.56
CA ARG A 235 -1.11 -13.72 -20.12
C ARG A 235 -2.24 -13.02 -20.84
N GLY A 236 -1.95 -12.03 -21.71
CA GLY A 236 -2.92 -11.36 -22.57
C GLY A 236 -3.20 -9.89 -22.20
N VAL A 237 -2.57 -9.32 -21.19
CA VAL A 237 -2.73 -7.90 -20.86
C VAL A 237 -2.11 -7.03 -21.97
N LYS A 238 -2.88 -6.07 -22.48
CA LYS A 238 -2.41 -5.07 -23.45
C LYS A 238 -1.93 -3.82 -22.72
N PHE A 239 -0.82 -3.24 -23.16
CA PHE A 239 -0.22 -2.05 -22.55
C PHE A 239 -0.06 -0.91 -23.56
N TYR A 240 -0.52 0.27 -23.18
CA TYR A 240 -0.32 1.53 -23.86
C TYR A 240 0.41 2.47 -22.89
N GLU A 241 1.71 2.62 -23.04
CA GLU A 241 2.58 3.46 -22.21
C GLU A 241 2.92 4.76 -22.94
N GLY A 242 3.19 5.85 -22.20
CA GLY A 242 3.44 7.17 -22.75
C GLY A 242 2.18 7.87 -23.28
N ILE A 243 0.99 7.37 -22.91
CA ILE A 243 -0.29 7.87 -23.41
C ILE A 243 -0.97 8.73 -22.35
N LYS A 244 -0.93 10.04 -22.56
CA LYS A 244 -1.61 11.01 -21.72
C LYS A 244 -3.00 11.29 -22.31
N LEU A 245 -4.01 10.64 -21.74
CA LEU A 245 -5.41 10.80 -22.16
C LEU A 245 -5.93 12.23 -21.94
N SER A 246 -6.81 12.67 -22.83
CA SER A 246 -7.62 13.87 -22.73
C SER A 246 -9.13 13.52 -22.80
N GLU A 247 -9.98 14.52 -22.59
CA GLU A 247 -11.43 14.36 -22.69
C GLU A 247 -11.87 13.81 -24.06
N ASN A 248 -11.18 14.21 -25.13
CA ASN A 248 -11.51 13.79 -26.50
C ASN A 248 -11.14 12.34 -26.80
N ASP A 249 -10.28 11.74 -26.00
CA ASP A 249 -9.81 10.36 -26.21
C ASP A 249 -10.71 9.31 -25.55
N ILE A 250 -11.76 9.74 -24.81
CA ILE A 250 -12.63 8.86 -24.01
C ILE A 250 -14.10 9.15 -24.31
N ASN A 251 -14.84 8.11 -24.60
CA ASN A 251 -16.28 8.18 -24.78
C ASN A 251 -16.96 7.14 -23.89
N VAL A 252 -17.79 7.60 -22.95
CA VAL A 252 -18.60 6.76 -22.04
C VAL A 252 -20.03 6.73 -22.54
N ASN A 253 -20.58 5.55 -22.80
CA ASN A 253 -21.94 5.37 -23.27
C ASN A 253 -22.61 4.14 -22.65
N GLU A 254 -23.84 3.79 -23.06
CA GLU A 254 -24.57 2.66 -22.47
C GLU A 254 -23.87 1.31 -22.68
N ASP A 255 -23.15 1.14 -23.80
CA ASP A 255 -22.46 -0.10 -24.17
C ASP A 255 -21.08 -0.27 -23.52
N GLY A 256 -20.58 0.73 -22.76
CA GLY A 256 -19.26 0.69 -22.11
C GLY A 256 -18.44 1.96 -22.33
N VAL A 257 -17.12 1.80 -22.35
CA VAL A 257 -16.18 2.89 -22.53
C VAL A 257 -15.29 2.63 -23.75
N THR A 258 -15.15 3.65 -24.59
CA THR A 258 -14.29 3.59 -25.77
C THR A 258 -13.12 4.56 -25.61
N PHE A 259 -11.90 4.09 -25.87
CA PHE A 259 -10.70 4.91 -25.96
C PHE A 259 -10.26 5.02 -27.43
N GLU A 260 -9.89 6.25 -27.84
CA GLU A 260 -9.23 6.51 -29.10
C GLU A 260 -7.75 6.82 -28.84
N ILE A 261 -6.86 5.84 -29.07
CA ILE A 261 -5.43 5.96 -28.77
C ILE A 261 -4.63 5.79 -30.06
N SER A 262 -4.04 6.87 -30.55
CA SER A 262 -3.33 6.89 -31.84
C SER A 262 -4.23 6.45 -33.01
N SER A 263 -4.07 5.21 -33.50
CA SER A 263 -4.91 4.62 -34.54
C SER A 263 -5.86 3.54 -34.03
N ASP A 264 -5.76 3.21 -32.74
CA ASP A 264 -6.50 2.11 -32.14
C ASP A 264 -7.78 2.60 -31.46
N ILE A 265 -8.87 1.88 -31.69
CA ILE A 265 -10.14 2.06 -30.96
C ILE A 265 -10.29 0.88 -30.00
N ILE A 266 -10.26 1.17 -28.71
CA ILE A 266 -10.34 0.17 -27.64
C ILE A 266 -11.69 0.30 -26.94
N LYS A 267 -12.48 -0.75 -26.95
CA LYS A 267 -13.75 -0.81 -26.24
C LYS A 267 -13.63 -1.74 -25.03
N VAL A 268 -14.13 -1.28 -23.89
CA VAL A 268 -14.17 -2.04 -22.64
C VAL A 268 -15.51 -1.85 -21.93
N ASP A 269 -15.90 -2.84 -21.13
CA ASP A 269 -17.16 -2.76 -20.38
C ASP A 269 -17.03 -1.76 -19.21
N LYS A 270 -15.89 -1.77 -18.54
CA LYS A 270 -15.62 -0.93 -17.36
C LYS A 270 -14.19 -0.38 -17.39
N VAL A 271 -13.99 0.69 -16.63
CA VAL A 271 -12.67 1.33 -16.45
C VAL A 271 -12.36 1.42 -14.98
N LEU A 272 -11.16 1.00 -14.59
CA LEU A 272 -10.57 1.30 -13.30
C LEU A 272 -9.67 2.54 -13.43
N LEU A 273 -9.97 3.60 -12.68
CA LEU A 273 -9.12 4.77 -12.59
C LEU A 273 -8.21 4.63 -11.36
N SER A 274 -6.91 4.39 -11.58
CA SER A 274 -5.89 4.11 -10.56
C SER A 274 -4.65 5.03 -10.69
N ILE A 275 -4.91 6.32 -10.87
CA ILE A 275 -3.90 7.35 -11.15
C ILE A 275 -3.25 7.97 -9.90
N GLY A 276 -3.57 7.44 -8.71
CA GLY A 276 -3.07 7.92 -7.43
C GLY A 276 -4.18 8.23 -6.43
N ARG A 277 -3.80 8.88 -5.34
CA ARG A 277 -4.71 9.20 -4.23
C ARG A 277 -4.52 10.65 -3.81
N LYS A 278 -5.59 11.29 -3.31
CA LYS A 278 -5.59 12.64 -2.76
C LYS A 278 -5.77 12.60 -1.23
N PRO A 279 -5.08 13.45 -0.47
CA PRO A 279 -5.19 13.45 0.99
C PRO A 279 -6.57 13.93 1.45
N ASN A 280 -7.08 13.35 2.54
CA ASN A 280 -8.34 13.77 3.16
C ASN A 280 -8.08 14.88 4.19
N THR A 281 -7.71 16.07 3.71
CA THR A 281 -7.35 17.23 4.51
C THR A 281 -8.35 18.37 4.41
N SER A 282 -9.36 18.25 3.56
CA SER A 282 -10.44 19.22 3.42
C SER A 282 -11.45 19.05 4.53
N ASP A 283 -12.06 20.19 4.96
CA ASP A 283 -13.20 20.25 5.88
C ASP A 283 -13.00 19.66 7.28
N ILE A 284 -11.75 19.41 7.68
CA ILE A 284 -11.41 18.95 9.03
C ILE A 284 -10.97 20.07 9.98
N GLY A 285 -11.15 21.32 9.59
CA GLY A 285 -10.89 22.49 10.44
C GLY A 285 -9.43 22.97 10.47
N LEU A 286 -8.59 22.61 9.47
CA LEU A 286 -7.18 23.03 9.44
C LEU A 286 -6.99 24.54 9.42
N ASN A 287 -7.93 25.29 8.84
CA ASN A 287 -7.92 26.76 8.81
C ASN A 287 -7.94 27.40 10.21
N ASN A 288 -8.30 26.64 11.22
CA ASN A 288 -8.33 27.08 12.62
C ASN A 288 -7.00 26.86 13.34
N THR A 289 -5.96 26.39 12.62
CA THR A 289 -4.66 25.97 13.16
C THR A 289 -3.51 26.67 12.44
N LYS A 290 -2.28 26.43 12.90
CA LYS A 290 -1.05 26.86 12.21
C LYS A 290 -0.53 25.83 11.21
N ILE A 291 -1.27 24.75 10.96
CA ILE A 291 -0.86 23.65 10.08
C ILE A 291 -0.64 24.18 8.67
N LYS A 292 0.47 23.75 8.07
CA LYS A 292 0.82 24.02 6.67
C LYS A 292 0.58 22.81 5.80
N LEU A 293 0.11 23.06 4.60
CA LEU A 293 -0.08 22.04 3.56
C LEU A 293 0.98 22.20 2.46
N SER A 294 1.32 21.08 1.83
CA SER A 294 2.08 21.06 0.58
C SER A 294 1.20 21.55 -0.58
N THR A 295 1.81 21.76 -1.75
CA THR A 295 1.08 22.11 -3.00
C THR A 295 0.08 21.03 -3.43
N SER A 296 0.30 19.78 -3.02
CA SER A 296 -0.59 18.63 -3.27
C SER A 296 -1.61 18.39 -2.14
N GLY A 297 -1.71 19.30 -1.16
CA GLY A 297 -2.70 19.26 -0.08
C GLY A 297 -2.34 18.37 1.11
N HIS A 298 -1.14 17.78 1.17
CA HIS A 298 -0.69 16.98 2.29
C HIS A 298 -0.23 17.83 3.47
N ILE A 299 -0.46 17.36 4.69
CA ILE A 299 -0.03 18.03 5.91
C ILE A 299 1.50 17.94 6.03
N LEU A 300 2.16 19.08 6.26
CA LEU A 300 3.60 19.13 6.50
C LEU A 300 3.91 18.81 7.97
N THR A 301 4.83 17.88 8.19
CA THR A 301 5.29 17.45 9.52
C THR A 301 6.81 17.45 9.60
N ASN A 302 7.33 17.52 10.82
CA ASN A 302 8.74 17.25 11.10
C ASN A 302 9.01 15.73 11.13
N GLU A 303 10.22 15.34 11.49
CA GLU A 303 10.66 13.93 11.56
C GLU A 303 9.94 13.08 12.64
N PHE A 304 9.29 13.74 13.61
CA PHE A 304 8.48 13.11 14.66
C PHE A 304 6.96 13.20 14.39
N GLN A 305 6.55 13.47 13.18
CA GLN A 305 5.16 13.60 12.74
C GLN A 305 4.42 14.82 13.37
N GLN A 306 5.14 15.77 14.01
CA GLN A 306 4.58 16.96 14.59
C GLN A 306 4.39 18.04 13.53
N THR A 307 3.26 18.75 13.56
CA THR A 307 2.96 19.87 12.66
C THR A 307 3.54 21.20 13.20
N GLU A 308 3.32 22.30 12.49
CA GLU A 308 3.64 23.66 13.00
C GLU A 308 2.85 23.99 14.27
N ASP A 309 1.70 23.40 14.50
CA ASP A 309 0.91 23.51 15.70
C ASP A 309 1.34 22.40 16.70
N LYS A 310 2.12 22.78 17.71
CA LYS A 310 2.96 21.86 18.51
C LYS A 310 2.21 20.74 19.25
N HIS A 311 0.92 20.87 19.45
CA HIS A 311 0.08 19.83 20.08
C HIS A 311 -0.71 19.01 19.04
N ILE A 312 -0.53 19.30 17.75
CA ILE A 312 -1.18 18.58 16.65
C ILE A 312 -0.13 17.82 15.82
N TYR A 313 -0.37 16.53 15.62
CA TYR A 313 0.45 15.62 14.85
C TYR A 313 -0.35 15.10 13.67
N ALA A 314 0.32 14.55 12.68
CA ALA A 314 -0.34 13.90 11.55
C ALA A 314 0.44 12.67 11.08
N ALA A 315 -0.25 11.60 10.67
CA ALA A 315 0.35 10.35 10.23
C ALA A 315 -0.49 9.65 9.14
N GLY A 316 0.15 8.80 8.36
CA GLY A 316 -0.46 8.06 7.25
C GLY A 316 -0.59 8.89 5.98
N ASP A 317 -1.48 8.48 5.09
CA ASP A 317 -1.57 9.02 3.74
C ASP A 317 -1.78 10.55 3.70
N CYS A 318 -2.38 11.14 4.73
CA CYS A 318 -2.62 12.58 4.78
C CYS A 318 -1.34 13.44 4.86
N ILE A 319 -0.18 12.84 5.17
CA ILE A 319 1.13 13.54 5.16
C ILE A 319 1.94 13.31 3.87
N GLY A 320 1.50 12.40 2.99
CA GLY A 320 2.04 12.25 1.62
C GLY A 320 3.47 11.72 1.52
N LYS A 321 3.92 10.95 2.50
CA LYS A 321 5.22 10.23 2.42
C LYS A 321 5.02 8.93 1.64
N LEU A 322 5.21 7.77 2.24
CA LEU A 322 4.85 6.48 1.64
C LEU A 322 3.43 6.11 2.05
N GLN A 323 2.52 6.00 1.08
CA GLN A 323 1.11 5.65 1.32
C GLN A 323 0.96 4.13 1.51
N LEU A 324 1.56 3.62 2.59
CA LEU A 324 1.59 2.19 2.95
C LEU A 324 1.08 2.02 4.38
N ALA A 325 0.27 0.99 4.61
CA ALA A 325 -0.39 0.75 5.89
C ALA A 325 0.61 0.62 7.07
N HIS A 326 1.68 -0.16 6.88
CA HIS A 326 2.73 -0.36 7.90
C HIS A 326 3.57 0.90 8.13
N VAL A 327 3.71 1.76 7.13
CA VAL A 327 4.38 3.06 7.29
C VAL A 327 3.51 3.99 8.13
N GLY A 328 2.23 4.13 7.81
CA GLY A 328 1.29 4.91 8.61
C GLY A 328 1.21 4.42 10.07
N SER A 329 1.24 3.09 10.30
CA SER A 329 1.30 2.53 11.65
C SER A 329 2.58 2.94 12.38
N LYS A 330 3.74 2.87 11.72
CA LYS A 330 5.02 3.31 12.30
C LYS A 330 5.05 4.80 12.59
N GLU A 331 4.51 5.62 11.69
CA GLU A 331 4.36 7.07 11.88
C GLU A 331 3.50 7.39 13.10
N GLY A 332 2.35 6.69 13.23
CA GLY A 332 1.48 6.82 14.39
C GLY A 332 2.17 6.50 15.71
N VAL A 333 2.97 5.42 15.76
CA VAL A 333 3.77 5.06 16.93
C VAL A 333 4.80 6.14 17.25
N VAL A 334 5.57 6.62 16.25
CA VAL A 334 6.59 7.67 16.46
C VAL A 334 5.93 8.98 16.96
N ALA A 335 4.77 9.35 16.41
CA ALA A 335 4.04 10.52 16.89
C ALA A 335 3.68 10.41 18.37
N VAL A 336 3.14 9.27 18.80
CA VAL A 336 2.72 9.02 20.19
C VAL A 336 3.95 8.95 21.12
N ASP A 337 5.00 8.27 20.72
CA ASP A 337 6.23 8.20 21.51
C ASP A 337 6.83 9.61 21.71
N HIS A 338 6.79 10.46 20.68
CA HIS A 338 7.23 11.86 20.80
C HIS A 338 6.30 12.70 21.71
N MET A 339 4.97 12.47 21.66
CA MET A 339 4.03 13.16 22.55
C MET A 339 4.27 12.87 24.03
N PHE A 340 4.63 11.62 24.38
CA PHE A 340 4.59 11.15 25.78
C PHE A 340 5.93 10.65 26.33
N GLU A 341 6.88 10.19 25.50
CA GLU A 341 8.24 9.82 25.92
C GLU A 341 9.30 10.87 25.60
N GLY A 342 9.07 11.69 24.54
CA GLY A 342 9.88 12.85 24.22
C GLY A 342 10.91 12.69 23.10
N ASN A 343 11.61 11.58 22.91
CA ASN A 343 12.67 11.48 21.91
C ASN A 343 12.76 10.10 21.23
N PRO A 344 11.73 9.72 20.42
CA PRO A 344 11.74 8.46 19.68
C PRO A 344 12.74 8.49 18.52
N ILE A 345 13.05 7.30 17.99
CA ILE A 345 13.79 7.18 16.72
C ILE A 345 12.84 7.60 15.58
N PRO A 346 13.22 8.59 14.75
CA PRO A 346 12.42 9.02 13.61
C PRO A 346 12.13 7.90 12.61
N VAL A 347 11.08 8.07 11.80
CA VAL A 347 10.79 7.15 10.71
C VAL A 347 11.85 7.27 9.62
N ASN A 348 12.57 6.18 9.36
CA ASN A 348 13.47 6.10 8.21
C ASN A 348 12.73 5.50 7.02
N TYR A 349 12.28 6.34 6.10
CA TYR A 349 11.50 5.92 4.93
C TYR A 349 12.30 5.07 3.94
N ASN A 350 13.63 5.16 3.93
CA ASN A 350 14.48 4.30 3.12
C ASN A 350 14.55 2.86 3.64
N MET A 351 14.17 2.63 4.91
CA MET A 351 14.10 1.29 5.50
C MET A 351 12.68 0.71 5.53
N MET A 352 11.76 1.27 4.75
CA MET A 352 10.38 0.77 4.66
C MET A 352 10.25 -0.17 3.47
N PRO A 353 9.87 -1.45 3.70
CA PRO A 353 9.65 -2.40 2.62
C PRO A 353 8.43 -2.00 1.79
N LYS A 354 8.52 -2.17 0.47
CA LYS A 354 7.44 -1.96 -0.49
C LYS A 354 7.15 -3.29 -1.17
N CYS A 355 5.87 -3.63 -1.31
CA CYS A 355 5.42 -4.88 -1.87
C CYS A 355 4.34 -4.65 -2.93
N ILE A 356 4.41 -5.39 -4.03
CA ILE A 356 3.40 -5.42 -5.09
C ILE A 356 2.99 -6.88 -5.26
N TYR A 357 1.70 -7.13 -5.07
CA TYR A 357 1.13 -8.46 -5.09
C TYR A 357 0.54 -8.76 -6.47
N SER A 358 1.22 -9.63 -7.20
CA SER A 358 0.80 -10.16 -8.49
C SER A 358 1.30 -11.59 -8.59
N GLN A 359 0.99 -12.31 -9.67
CA GLN A 359 1.56 -13.66 -9.84
C GLN A 359 3.09 -13.66 -9.79
N LEU A 360 3.72 -12.66 -10.40
CA LEU A 360 5.15 -12.38 -10.24
C LEU A 360 5.28 -11.22 -9.26
N GLU A 361 5.49 -11.52 -7.98
CA GLU A 361 5.57 -10.53 -6.91
C GLU A 361 6.80 -9.63 -7.05
N ILE A 362 6.67 -8.38 -6.60
CA ILE A 362 7.81 -7.46 -6.47
C ILE A 362 7.90 -7.01 -5.01
N ALA A 363 9.12 -7.00 -4.48
CA ALA A 363 9.40 -6.42 -3.18
C ALA A 363 10.72 -5.66 -3.20
N SER A 364 10.75 -4.51 -2.54
CA SER A 364 11.93 -3.65 -2.48
C SER A 364 12.05 -2.96 -1.14
N ILE A 365 13.29 -2.73 -0.71
CA ILE A 365 13.63 -1.88 0.44
C ILE A 365 14.86 -1.07 0.09
N GLY A 366 14.92 0.20 0.52
CA GLY A 366 15.99 1.11 0.15
C GLY A 366 15.89 1.57 -1.30
N LEU A 367 17.04 1.83 -1.90
CA LEU A 367 17.18 2.37 -3.25
C LEU A 367 17.46 1.26 -4.27
N ASN A 368 16.88 1.37 -5.45
CA ASN A 368 17.36 0.61 -6.58
C ASN A 368 18.59 1.28 -7.20
N ILE A 369 19.25 0.61 -8.14
CA ILE A 369 20.50 1.10 -8.73
C ILE A 369 20.34 2.43 -9.48
N GLU A 370 19.18 2.64 -10.11
CA GLU A 370 18.88 3.88 -10.82
C GLU A 370 18.69 5.05 -9.85
N GLN A 371 17.96 4.83 -8.77
CA GLN A 371 17.72 5.82 -7.70
C GLN A 371 19.02 6.19 -6.99
N ALA A 372 19.82 5.20 -6.59
CA ALA A 372 21.10 5.44 -5.93
C ALA A 372 22.06 6.27 -6.81
N LYS A 373 22.12 5.98 -8.11
CA LYS A 373 22.91 6.76 -9.07
C LYS A 373 22.36 8.18 -9.26
N ALA A 374 21.04 8.35 -9.27
CA ALA A 374 20.41 9.66 -9.38
C ALA A 374 20.72 10.54 -8.15
N GLU A 375 20.90 9.94 -6.98
CA GLU A 375 21.37 10.62 -5.76
C GLU A 375 22.89 10.86 -5.73
N GLY A 376 23.61 10.50 -6.80
CA GLY A 376 25.05 10.72 -6.94
C GLY A 376 25.92 9.68 -6.23
N MET A 377 25.34 8.58 -5.75
CA MET A 377 26.08 7.51 -5.06
C MET A 377 26.91 6.69 -6.04
N LYS A 378 28.08 6.26 -5.62
CA LYS A 378 28.89 5.27 -6.35
C LYS A 378 28.50 3.88 -5.87
N VAL A 379 27.67 3.21 -6.64
CA VAL A 379 27.10 1.91 -6.26
C VAL A 379 27.54 0.78 -7.20
N LYS A 380 27.58 -0.43 -6.65
CA LYS A 380 27.64 -1.69 -7.38
C LYS A 380 26.39 -2.51 -7.07
N SER A 381 25.96 -3.37 -7.99
CA SER A 381 24.86 -4.29 -7.71
C SER A 381 25.24 -5.74 -8.00
N PHE A 382 24.61 -6.63 -7.25
CA PHE A 382 24.75 -8.07 -7.37
C PHE A 382 23.37 -8.67 -7.57
N LYS A 383 23.27 -9.70 -8.43
CA LYS A 383 22.00 -10.34 -8.77
C LYS A 383 22.11 -11.85 -8.69
N VAL A 384 21.09 -12.46 -8.10
CA VAL A 384 20.88 -13.91 -8.07
C VAL A 384 19.55 -14.23 -8.71
N PRO A 385 19.50 -15.03 -9.78
CA PRO A 385 18.24 -15.44 -10.39
C PRO A 385 17.57 -16.54 -9.57
N PHE A 386 16.24 -16.50 -9.40
CA PHE A 386 15.48 -17.52 -8.67
C PHE A 386 15.58 -18.93 -9.32
N LYS A 387 15.85 -19.01 -10.61
CA LYS A 387 16.11 -20.31 -11.29
C LYS A 387 17.28 -21.09 -10.73
N ALA A 388 18.20 -20.45 -10.00
CA ALA A 388 19.32 -21.11 -9.32
C ALA A 388 18.92 -21.70 -7.96
N ILE A 389 17.70 -21.40 -7.47
CA ILE A 389 17.22 -21.80 -6.14
C ILE A 389 16.26 -22.97 -6.28
N GLY A 390 16.65 -24.14 -5.76
CA GLY A 390 15.90 -25.38 -5.96
C GLY A 390 14.43 -25.30 -5.52
N LYS A 391 14.14 -24.67 -4.37
CA LYS A 391 12.76 -24.52 -3.89
C LYS A 391 11.93 -23.61 -4.81
N ALA A 392 12.49 -22.56 -5.35
CA ALA A 392 11.79 -21.69 -6.30
C ALA A 392 11.42 -22.47 -7.59
N VAL A 393 12.30 -23.34 -8.06
CA VAL A 393 12.04 -24.21 -9.23
C VAL A 393 10.96 -25.26 -8.92
N ILE A 394 10.93 -25.80 -7.70
CA ILE A 394 9.90 -26.76 -7.28
C ILE A 394 8.51 -26.11 -7.21
N ASP A 395 8.43 -24.89 -6.66
CA ASP A 395 7.16 -24.25 -6.35
C ASP A 395 6.54 -23.49 -7.53
N SER A 396 7.36 -23.05 -8.47
CA SER A 396 6.92 -22.16 -9.55
C SER A 396 7.50 -22.55 -10.91
N HIS A 397 6.63 -22.66 -11.90
CA HIS A 397 7.05 -22.79 -13.28
C HIS A 397 7.73 -21.50 -13.79
N ASP A 398 7.36 -20.36 -13.24
CA ASP A 398 7.84 -19.02 -13.66
C ASP A 398 9.07 -18.54 -12.88
N ALA A 399 9.64 -19.38 -12.00
CA ALA A 399 10.87 -19.07 -11.25
C ALA A 399 12.05 -18.67 -12.16
N ASN A 400 11.99 -19.05 -13.44
CA ASN A 400 13.05 -18.74 -14.40
C ASN A 400 13.19 -17.24 -14.74
N GLU A 401 12.20 -16.41 -14.48
CA GLU A 401 12.19 -15.00 -14.88
C GLU A 401 12.57 -14.04 -13.74
N GLY A 402 12.48 -14.47 -12.48
CA GLY A 402 12.73 -13.61 -11.31
C GLY A 402 14.19 -13.56 -10.86
N TYR A 403 14.49 -12.51 -10.05
CA TYR A 403 15.81 -12.32 -9.45
C TYR A 403 15.69 -11.56 -8.12
N SER A 404 16.74 -11.71 -7.30
CA SER A 404 17.04 -10.82 -6.18
C SER A 404 18.27 -9.97 -6.51
N GLU A 405 18.22 -8.66 -6.22
CA GLU A 405 19.30 -7.70 -6.45
C GLU A 405 19.64 -6.95 -5.17
N MET A 406 20.91 -6.90 -4.82
CA MET A 406 21.46 -6.08 -3.74
C MET A 406 22.27 -4.92 -4.35
N VAL A 407 22.05 -3.71 -3.84
CA VAL A 407 22.78 -2.50 -4.20
C VAL A 407 23.64 -2.08 -3.02
N ILE A 408 24.94 -1.92 -3.25
CA ILE A 408 25.94 -1.59 -2.23
C ILE A 408 26.66 -0.30 -2.60
N ASP A 409 26.80 0.62 -1.65
CA ASP A 409 27.67 1.79 -1.77
C ASP A 409 29.14 1.35 -1.77
N GLN A 410 29.90 1.76 -2.80
CA GLN A 410 31.31 1.37 -2.95
C GLN A 410 32.25 2.06 -1.97
N SER A 411 31.83 3.12 -1.32
CA SER A 411 32.64 3.89 -0.39
C SER A 411 32.49 3.45 1.06
N THR A 412 31.28 3.00 1.44
CA THR A 412 30.96 2.57 2.82
C THR A 412 30.79 1.07 2.95
N GLU A 413 30.59 0.36 1.83
CA GLU A 413 30.21 -1.06 1.75
C GLU A 413 28.84 -1.38 2.35
N GLU A 414 28.05 -0.35 2.66
CA GLU A 414 26.68 -0.50 3.18
C GLU A 414 25.71 -0.94 2.10
N ILE A 415 24.76 -1.78 2.49
CA ILE A 415 23.63 -2.15 1.63
C ILE A 415 22.65 -0.97 1.59
N VAL A 416 22.53 -0.33 0.43
CA VAL A 416 21.61 0.80 0.22
C VAL A 416 20.27 0.38 -0.32
N GLY A 417 20.14 -0.86 -0.78
CA GLY A 417 18.84 -1.41 -1.15
C GLY A 417 18.89 -2.87 -1.59
N ILE A 418 17.75 -3.54 -1.41
CA ILE A 418 17.48 -4.90 -1.92
C ILE A 418 16.17 -4.85 -2.69
N ASN A 419 16.20 -5.35 -3.93
CA ASN A 419 15.09 -5.33 -4.86
C ASN A 419 14.88 -6.75 -5.40
N MET A 420 13.67 -7.25 -5.31
CA MET A 420 13.34 -8.61 -5.70
C MET A 420 12.10 -8.63 -6.60
N ILE A 421 12.11 -9.51 -7.59
CA ILE A 421 10.94 -9.88 -8.37
C ILE A 421 10.94 -11.40 -8.53
N GLY A 422 9.89 -12.07 -8.10
CA GLY A 422 9.83 -13.53 -8.12
C GLY A 422 8.83 -14.10 -7.11
N PRO A 423 8.92 -15.42 -6.84
CA PRO A 423 8.00 -16.09 -5.93
C PRO A 423 8.25 -15.69 -4.46
N HIS A 424 7.17 -15.39 -3.73
CA HIS A 424 7.17 -15.10 -2.28
C HIS A 424 8.14 -13.99 -1.83
N VAL A 425 8.51 -13.08 -2.74
CA VAL A 425 9.45 -11.99 -2.40
C VAL A 425 8.84 -10.99 -1.41
N THR A 426 7.52 -10.91 -1.35
CA THR A 426 6.79 -10.07 -0.38
C THR A 426 6.95 -10.56 1.06
N GLU A 427 7.25 -11.85 1.27
CA GLU A 427 7.63 -12.42 2.56
C GLU A 427 9.13 -12.31 2.82
N LEU A 428 9.96 -12.59 1.80
CA LEU A 428 11.42 -12.58 1.90
C LEU A 428 11.99 -11.20 2.22
N ILE A 429 11.34 -10.13 1.78
CA ILE A 429 11.82 -8.75 1.99
C ILE A 429 11.97 -8.39 3.47
N ASN A 430 11.24 -9.07 4.35
CA ASN A 430 11.30 -8.82 5.79
C ASN A 430 12.64 -9.22 6.41
N GLU A 431 13.32 -10.24 5.88
CA GLU A 431 14.69 -10.58 6.27
C GLU A 431 15.68 -9.47 5.86
N ALA A 432 15.54 -8.94 4.64
CA ALA A 432 16.32 -7.79 4.18
C ALA A 432 16.05 -6.53 5.04
N SER A 433 14.79 -6.33 5.44
CA SER A 433 14.41 -5.23 6.34
C SER A 433 15.07 -5.35 7.72
N LEU A 434 15.08 -6.56 8.29
CA LEU A 434 15.75 -6.81 9.56
C LEU A 434 17.27 -6.60 9.45
N LEU A 435 17.88 -7.10 8.36
CA LEU A 435 19.33 -6.91 8.11
C LEU A 435 19.69 -5.42 8.08
N GLN A 436 18.97 -4.62 7.31
CA GLN A 436 19.21 -3.17 7.23
C GLN A 436 18.95 -2.47 8.57
N PHE A 437 17.89 -2.85 9.29
CA PHE A 437 17.62 -2.28 10.63
C PHE A 437 18.76 -2.56 11.62
N MET A 438 19.41 -3.72 11.50
CA MET A 438 20.56 -4.12 12.32
C MET A 438 21.90 -3.55 11.82
N ASN A 439 21.90 -2.74 10.75
CA ASN A 439 23.08 -2.29 10.02
C ASN A 439 23.99 -3.45 9.58
N GLY A 440 23.37 -4.57 9.21
CA GLY A 440 24.09 -5.74 8.71
C GLY A 440 24.59 -5.51 7.28
N SER A 441 25.65 -6.21 6.92
CA SER A 441 26.30 -6.17 5.62
C SER A 441 26.00 -7.43 4.79
N ALA A 442 26.56 -7.49 3.58
CA ALA A 442 26.45 -8.66 2.71
C ALA A 442 27.08 -9.92 3.36
N ILE A 443 28.11 -9.74 4.21
CA ILE A 443 28.79 -10.84 4.89
C ILE A 443 27.87 -11.57 5.86
N GLU A 444 27.13 -10.83 6.71
CA GLU A 444 26.19 -11.44 7.66
C GLU A 444 25.11 -12.22 6.91
N LEU A 445 24.59 -11.66 5.82
CA LEU A 445 23.57 -12.33 4.99
C LEU A 445 24.12 -13.62 4.39
N GLY A 446 25.34 -13.58 3.81
CA GLY A 446 25.98 -14.73 3.17
C GLY A 446 26.42 -15.83 4.15
N LEU A 447 26.75 -15.45 5.40
CA LEU A 447 27.17 -16.42 6.43
C LEU A 447 25.99 -16.98 7.23
N THR A 448 24.81 -16.36 7.15
CA THR A 448 23.60 -16.89 7.78
C THR A 448 23.21 -18.19 7.12
N THR A 449 23.06 -19.26 7.90
CA THR A 449 22.62 -20.56 7.40
C THR A 449 21.12 -20.53 7.15
N HIS A 450 20.73 -20.67 5.89
CA HIS A 450 19.31 -20.78 5.48
C HIS A 450 18.89 -22.25 5.43
N ALA A 451 17.62 -22.51 5.72
CA ALA A 451 17.07 -23.86 5.65
C ALA A 451 17.06 -24.35 4.19
N HIS A 452 17.43 -25.64 3.97
CA HIS A 452 17.38 -26.26 2.66
C HIS A 452 16.28 -27.34 2.60
N PRO A 453 15.43 -27.37 1.54
CA PRO A 453 15.32 -26.34 0.49
C PRO A 453 14.37 -25.21 0.91
N SER A 454 14.79 -23.99 0.69
CA SER A 454 13.93 -22.80 0.90
C SER A 454 14.18 -21.74 -0.18
N ILE A 455 13.20 -20.87 -0.41
CA ILE A 455 13.36 -19.76 -1.36
C ILE A 455 14.31 -18.69 -0.77
N SER A 456 14.40 -18.57 0.55
CA SER A 456 15.28 -17.62 1.23
C SER A 456 16.78 -17.87 1.00
N GLU A 457 17.17 -19.05 0.49
CA GLU A 457 18.56 -19.31 0.06
C GLU A 457 19.05 -18.31 -1.01
N VAL A 458 18.11 -17.65 -1.74
CA VAL A 458 18.46 -16.57 -2.67
C VAL A 458 19.17 -15.41 -1.99
N LEU A 459 18.82 -15.11 -0.75
CA LEU A 459 19.44 -14.03 0.04
C LEU A 459 20.85 -14.42 0.52
N MET A 460 21.03 -15.66 0.94
CA MET A 460 22.37 -16.21 1.24
C MET A 460 23.31 -16.14 0.03
N GLU A 461 22.86 -16.65 -1.11
CA GLU A 461 23.62 -16.59 -2.35
C GLU A 461 23.92 -15.15 -2.79
N LEU A 462 22.98 -14.23 -2.56
CA LEU A 462 23.15 -12.82 -2.86
C LEU A 462 24.25 -12.20 -2.00
N GLY A 463 24.27 -12.49 -0.69
CA GLY A 463 25.33 -12.08 0.22
C GLY A 463 26.69 -12.69 -0.14
N LEU A 464 26.73 -14.01 -0.41
CA LEU A 464 27.94 -14.70 -0.85
C LEU A 464 28.48 -14.12 -2.16
N LYS A 465 27.57 -13.77 -3.10
CA LYS A 465 27.95 -13.19 -4.39
C LYS A 465 28.59 -11.81 -4.24
N ALA A 466 28.10 -11.01 -3.30
CA ALA A 466 28.70 -9.71 -3.01
C ALA A 466 30.15 -9.84 -2.52
N GLU A 467 30.45 -10.94 -1.80
CA GLU A 467 31.76 -11.30 -1.29
C GLU A 467 32.62 -12.14 -2.28
N SER A 468 32.15 -12.35 -3.52
CA SER A 468 32.81 -13.20 -4.52
C SER A 468 32.95 -14.67 -4.05
N ARG A 469 31.97 -15.16 -3.27
CA ARG A 469 31.93 -16.51 -2.66
C ARG A 469 30.70 -17.31 -3.05
N ALA A 470 29.90 -16.83 -4.03
CA ALA A 470 28.72 -17.56 -4.48
C ALA A 470 29.05 -19.01 -4.89
N ILE A 471 28.14 -19.93 -4.54
CA ILE A 471 28.36 -21.37 -4.75
C ILE A 471 27.51 -21.86 -5.93
N HIS A 472 26.26 -21.39 -6.03
CA HIS A 472 25.31 -21.90 -7.00
C HIS A 472 25.02 -20.93 -8.17
N VAL A 473 25.67 -19.76 -8.21
CA VAL A 473 25.42 -18.68 -9.20
C VAL A 473 26.69 -17.99 -9.68
#